data_37171fe41eedc3e91f9376c35c8c74e9
#
_entry.id   37171fe41eedc3e91f9376c35c8c74e9
#
_cell.length_a   1.000
_cell.length_b   1.000
_cell.length_c   1.000
_cell.angle_alpha   90.00
_cell.angle_beta   90.00
_cell.angle_gamma   90.00
#
_symmetry.space_group_name_H-M   'P 1'
#
loop_
_entity.id
_entity.type
_entity.pdbx_description
1 polymer ?
#
loop_
_entity_poly.entity_id
_entity_poly.type
_entity_poly.pdbx_seq_one_letter_code
_entity_poly.pdbx_strand_id
1 'polypeptide(L)'
;MESSIRSYVSRHATDPELGVNSIVRALCWSPRYVRTVLQSADTTARDLIRRERLHLARSRLAGASWKAYSIAQIAHSCGFGSHASFATAFRREFGTTPGEARRGHGRRLR
;
A
#
# COMPACT_ATOMS: atom_id res chain seq x y z
N MET A 1 -5.37 -17.08 -8.30
CA MET A 1 -5.70 -17.04 -6.88
C MET A 1 -5.12 -15.85 -6.19
N GLU A 2 -3.80 -15.85 -6.07
CA GLU A 2 -3.14 -14.72 -5.43
C GLU A 2 -3.41 -13.44 -6.20
N SER A 3 -3.48 -13.50 -7.52
CA SER A 3 -3.74 -12.33 -8.33
C SER A 3 -5.13 -11.74 -8.08
N SER A 4 -6.11 -12.57 -7.73
CA SER A 4 -7.44 -12.08 -7.39
C SER A 4 -7.39 -11.25 -6.10
N ILE A 5 -6.64 -11.73 -5.11
CA ILE A 5 -6.47 -11.00 -3.86
C ILE A 5 -5.74 -9.70 -4.11
N ARG A 6 -4.66 -9.75 -4.86
CA ARG A 6 -3.86 -8.57 -5.16
C ARG A 6 -4.67 -7.51 -5.90
N SER A 7 -5.46 -7.95 -6.85
CA SER A 7 -6.31 -7.03 -7.61
C SER A 7 -7.35 -6.35 -6.71
N TYR A 8 -7.97 -7.13 -5.82
CA TYR A 8 -8.94 -6.56 -4.90
C TYR A 8 -8.27 -5.54 -3.96
N VAL A 9 -7.12 -5.90 -3.42
CA VAL A 9 -6.39 -5.02 -2.50
C VAL A 9 -5.98 -3.73 -3.21
N SER A 10 -5.53 -3.84 -4.44
CA SER A 10 -5.11 -2.67 -5.21
C SER A 10 -6.27 -1.70 -5.41
N ARG A 11 -7.45 -2.23 -5.72
CA ARG A 11 -8.63 -1.39 -5.96
C ARG A 11 -9.18 -0.75 -4.68
N HIS A 12 -8.92 -1.35 -3.53
CA HIS A 12 -9.49 -0.88 -2.27
C HIS A 12 -8.45 -0.41 -1.26
N ALA A 13 -7.25 -0.11 -1.75
CA ALA A 13 -6.13 0.23 -0.87
C ALA A 13 -6.40 1.44 0.02
N THR A 14 -7.23 2.39 -0.42
CA THR A 14 -7.52 3.59 0.36
C THR A 14 -8.58 3.36 1.44
N ASP A 15 -9.28 2.24 1.39
CA ASP A 15 -10.32 1.93 2.36
C ASP A 15 -9.68 1.59 3.71
N PRO A 16 -9.93 2.36 4.77
CA PRO A 16 -9.34 2.06 6.08
C PRO A 16 -9.81 0.75 6.67
N GLU A 17 -10.95 0.23 6.19
CA GLU A 17 -11.49 -1.05 6.68
C GLU A 17 -10.94 -2.24 5.93
N LEU A 18 -10.05 -2.03 4.98
CA LEU A 18 -9.49 -3.12 4.20
C LEU A 18 -8.68 -4.05 5.10
N GLY A 19 -8.99 -5.33 5.04
CA GLY A 19 -8.32 -6.33 5.84
C GLY A 19 -8.70 -7.70 5.36
N VAL A 20 -8.28 -8.74 6.10
CA VAL A 20 -8.56 -10.10 5.68
C VAL A 20 -10.06 -10.36 5.63
N ASN A 21 -10.84 -9.74 6.54
CA ASN A 21 -12.28 -9.95 6.55
C ASN A 21 -12.97 -9.40 5.29
N SER A 22 -12.54 -8.24 4.82
CA SER A 22 -13.12 -7.70 3.60
C SER A 22 -12.73 -8.51 2.38
N ILE A 23 -11.51 -9.04 2.35
CA ILE A 23 -11.07 -9.91 1.27
C ILE A 23 -11.92 -11.19 1.24
N VAL A 24 -12.12 -11.78 2.40
CA VAL A 24 -12.93 -12.98 2.53
C VAL A 24 -14.34 -12.75 2.01
N ARG A 25 -14.95 -11.65 2.41
CA ARG A 25 -16.31 -11.35 1.97
C ARG A 25 -16.39 -11.10 0.47
N ALA A 26 -15.44 -10.34 -0.04
CA ALA A 26 -15.48 -9.96 -1.46
C ALA A 26 -15.27 -11.12 -2.40
N LEU A 27 -14.37 -12.02 -2.03
CA LEU A 27 -14.03 -13.14 -2.91
C LEU A 27 -14.83 -14.39 -2.60
N CYS A 28 -15.60 -14.37 -1.53
CA CYS A 28 -16.39 -15.51 -1.08
C CYS A 28 -15.52 -16.74 -0.81
N TRP A 29 -14.31 -16.49 -0.31
CA TRP A 29 -13.37 -17.54 0.06
C TRP A 29 -13.32 -17.66 1.57
N SER A 30 -12.92 -18.83 2.07
CA SER A 30 -12.76 -19.00 3.50
C SER A 30 -11.49 -18.27 3.97
N PRO A 31 -11.46 -17.86 5.24
CA PRO A 31 -10.23 -17.26 5.79
C PRO A 31 -9.02 -18.18 5.65
N ARG A 32 -9.23 -19.47 5.86
CA ARG A 32 -8.15 -20.43 5.72
C ARG A 32 -7.61 -20.47 4.30
N TYR A 33 -8.50 -20.45 3.33
CA TYR A 33 -8.07 -20.50 1.93
C TYR A 33 -7.29 -19.26 1.55
N VAL A 34 -7.76 -18.08 2.00
CA VAL A 34 -7.05 -16.83 1.75
C VAL A 34 -5.65 -16.91 2.33
N ARG A 35 -5.55 -17.37 3.58
CA ARG A 35 -4.25 -17.49 4.24
C ARG A 35 -3.32 -18.43 3.50
N THR A 36 -3.84 -19.57 3.06
CA THR A 36 -3.06 -20.55 2.33
C THR A 36 -2.52 -19.98 1.02
N VAL A 37 -3.37 -19.29 0.27
CA VAL A 37 -2.95 -18.68 -0.98
C VAL A 37 -1.84 -17.66 -0.75
N LEU A 38 -2.00 -16.82 0.27
CA LEU A 38 -0.99 -15.80 0.54
C LEU A 38 0.31 -16.41 1.05
N GLN A 39 0.24 -17.46 1.84
CA GLN A 39 1.44 -18.16 2.30
C GLN A 39 2.21 -18.75 1.13
N SER A 40 1.50 -19.23 0.12
CA SER A 40 2.16 -19.75 -1.08
C SER A 40 2.93 -18.67 -1.81
N ALA A 41 2.52 -17.43 -1.65
CA ALA A 41 3.18 -16.29 -2.27
C ALA A 41 4.13 -15.58 -1.30
N ASP A 42 4.42 -16.21 -0.17
CA ASP A 42 5.32 -15.66 0.85
C ASP A 42 4.90 -14.31 1.39
N THR A 43 3.59 -14.13 1.59
CA THR A 43 3.09 -12.87 2.10
C THR A 43 1.92 -13.10 3.03
N THR A 44 1.42 -12.04 3.63
CA THR A 44 0.21 -12.04 4.44
C THR A 44 -0.71 -10.95 3.91
N ALA A 45 -1.98 -10.98 4.32
CA ALA A 45 -2.91 -9.93 3.93
C ALA A 45 -2.40 -8.55 4.40
N ARG A 46 -1.88 -8.50 5.61
CA ARG A 46 -1.38 -7.26 6.18
C ARG A 46 -0.22 -6.69 5.36
N ASP A 47 0.74 -7.54 5.01
CA ASP A 47 1.89 -7.11 4.24
C ASP A 47 1.50 -6.70 2.84
N LEU A 48 0.60 -7.44 2.23
CA LEU A 48 0.14 -7.11 0.89
C LEU A 48 -0.57 -5.76 0.87
N ILE A 49 -1.46 -5.53 1.83
CA ILE A 49 -2.18 -4.27 1.92
C ILE A 49 -1.20 -3.12 2.13
N ARG A 50 -0.26 -3.30 3.05
CA ARG A 50 0.72 -2.25 3.33
C ARG A 50 1.53 -1.91 2.09
N ARG A 51 1.98 -2.92 1.37
CA ARG A 51 2.77 -2.72 0.17
C ARG A 51 1.99 -1.97 -0.91
N GLU A 52 0.73 -2.34 -1.11
CA GLU A 52 -0.11 -1.66 -2.09
C GLU A 52 -0.34 -0.21 -1.71
N ARG A 53 -0.53 0.05 -0.43
CA ARG A 53 -0.69 1.42 0.05
C ARG A 53 0.58 2.24 -0.13
N LEU A 54 1.74 1.63 0.06
CA LEU A 54 3.01 2.32 -0.15
C LEU A 54 3.23 2.65 -1.62
N HIS A 55 2.90 1.74 -2.51
CA HIS A 55 3.03 2.00 -3.94
C HIS A 55 2.08 3.11 -4.40
N LEU A 56 0.86 3.11 -3.87
CA LEU A 56 -0.08 4.18 -4.17
C LEU A 56 0.46 5.52 -3.68
N ALA A 57 0.99 5.53 -2.46
CA ALA A 57 1.54 6.76 -1.90
C ALA A 57 2.71 7.29 -2.73
N ARG A 58 3.59 6.39 -3.17
CA ARG A 58 4.70 6.82 -4.01
C ARG A 58 4.21 7.45 -5.30
N SER A 59 3.21 6.85 -5.90
CA SER A 59 2.61 7.38 -7.11
C SER A 59 2.04 8.78 -6.89
N ARG A 60 1.34 8.97 -5.76
CA ARG A 60 0.77 10.28 -5.45
C ARG A 60 1.82 11.31 -5.14
N LEU A 61 2.89 10.93 -4.45
CA LEU A 61 3.98 11.86 -4.15
C LEU A 61 4.62 12.41 -5.43
N ALA A 62 4.69 11.60 -6.46
CA ALA A 62 5.26 12.00 -7.74
C ALA A 62 4.26 12.69 -8.66
N GLY A 63 2.97 12.60 -8.34
CA GLY A 63 1.93 13.08 -9.23
C GLY A 63 1.65 14.57 -9.10
N ALA A 64 1.41 15.22 -10.23
CA ALA A 64 1.11 16.64 -10.24
C ALA A 64 -0.18 16.97 -9.50
N SER A 65 -1.15 16.07 -9.55
CA SER A 65 -2.44 16.29 -8.90
C SER A 65 -2.35 16.42 -7.38
N TRP A 66 -1.27 15.91 -6.81
CA TRP A 66 -1.12 15.88 -5.37
C TRP A 66 -0.11 16.87 -4.84
N LYS A 67 0.36 17.77 -5.69
CA LYS A 67 1.39 18.74 -5.33
C LYS A 67 1.04 19.62 -4.16
N ALA A 68 -0.22 20.01 -4.06
CA ALA A 68 -0.68 20.92 -3.01
C ALA A 68 -0.87 20.23 -1.66
N TYR A 69 -0.77 18.92 -1.62
CA TYR A 69 -1.00 18.16 -0.40
C TYR A 69 0.30 17.86 0.30
N SER A 70 0.27 17.90 1.63
CA SER A 70 1.46 17.56 2.41
C SER A 70 1.72 16.06 2.34
N ILE A 71 2.93 15.65 2.68
CA ILE A 71 3.26 14.24 2.73
C ILE A 71 2.35 13.51 3.73
N ALA A 72 2.08 14.14 4.87
CA ALA A 72 1.18 13.56 5.86
C ALA A 72 -0.23 13.37 5.32
N GLN A 73 -0.72 14.34 4.55
CA GLN A 73 -2.04 14.23 3.95
C GLN A 73 -2.08 13.11 2.92
N ILE A 74 -1.04 12.95 2.14
CA ILE A 74 -0.96 11.88 1.16
C ILE A 74 -0.93 10.53 1.86
N ALA A 75 -0.14 10.41 2.93
CA ALA A 75 -0.08 9.17 3.69
C ALA A 75 -1.45 8.78 4.24
N HIS A 76 -2.13 9.76 4.82
CA HIS A 76 -3.46 9.52 5.37
C HIS A 76 -4.44 9.10 4.27
N SER A 77 -4.36 9.73 3.11
CA SER A 77 -5.25 9.40 1.99
C SER A 77 -5.02 7.99 1.48
N CYS A 78 -3.85 7.42 1.75
CA CYS A 78 -3.53 6.06 1.35
C CYS A 78 -3.80 5.04 2.45
N GLY A 79 -4.41 5.46 3.56
CA GLY A 79 -4.80 4.54 4.59
C GLY A 79 -3.85 4.41 5.76
N PHE A 80 -2.80 5.21 5.83
CA PHE A 80 -1.85 5.15 6.94
C PHE A 80 -2.36 5.97 8.12
N GLY A 81 -2.28 5.39 9.30
CA GLY A 81 -2.79 6.05 10.50
C GLY A 81 -1.84 7.05 11.11
N SER A 82 -0.54 6.93 10.85
CA SER A 82 0.42 7.86 11.40
C SER A 82 1.52 8.15 10.39
N HIS A 83 2.01 9.38 10.44
CA HIS A 83 3.09 9.81 9.55
C HIS A 83 4.40 9.07 9.83
N ALA A 84 4.70 8.86 11.10
CA ALA A 84 5.93 8.19 11.48
C ALA A 84 5.95 6.73 10.98
N SER A 85 4.84 6.05 11.14
CA SER A 85 4.70 4.68 10.67
C SER A 85 4.84 4.60 9.16
N PHE A 86 4.21 5.54 8.48
CA PHE A 86 4.31 5.63 7.03
C PHE A 86 5.74 5.87 6.57
N ALA A 87 6.42 6.82 7.17
CA ALA A 87 7.78 7.18 6.76
C ALA A 87 8.72 5.99 6.93
N THR A 88 8.61 5.29 8.06
CA THR A 88 9.43 4.12 8.32
C THR A 88 9.18 3.02 7.28
N ALA A 89 7.91 2.74 7.02
CA ALA A 89 7.55 1.69 6.07
C ALA A 89 7.97 2.06 4.65
N PHE A 90 7.80 3.32 4.28
CA PHE A 90 8.16 3.80 2.96
C PHE A 90 9.66 3.65 2.71
N ARG A 91 10.46 4.09 3.68
CA ARG A 91 11.91 3.99 3.53
C ARG A 91 12.37 2.55 3.47
N ARG A 92 11.73 1.67 4.25
CA ARG A 92 12.07 0.25 4.24
C ARG A 92 11.74 -0.38 2.89
N GLU A 93 10.63 0.02 2.31
CA GLU A 93 10.21 -0.57 1.04
C GLU A 93 10.99 -0.02 -0.16
N PHE A 94 11.25 1.28 -0.17
CA PHE A 94 11.82 1.92 -1.35
C PHE A 94 13.25 2.41 -1.20
N GLY A 95 13.81 2.36 0.00
CA GLY A 95 15.17 2.80 0.22
C GLY A 95 15.37 4.31 0.23
N THR A 96 14.30 5.06 0.17
CA THR A 96 14.35 6.52 0.15
C THR A 96 13.21 7.06 1.02
N THR A 97 13.33 8.31 1.46
CA THR A 97 12.28 8.92 2.27
C THR A 97 11.16 9.44 1.38
N PRO A 98 9.96 9.61 1.94
CA PRO A 98 8.86 10.20 1.16
C PRO A 98 9.22 11.59 0.62
N GLY A 99 9.94 12.38 1.40
CA GLY A 99 10.36 13.70 0.95
C GLY A 99 11.28 13.66 -0.25
N GLU A 100 12.22 12.72 -0.22
CA GLU A 100 13.12 12.54 -1.35
C GLU A 100 12.37 12.06 -2.59
N ALA A 101 11.45 11.13 -2.39
CA ALA A 101 10.64 10.64 -3.50
C ALA A 101 9.81 11.76 -4.11
N ARG A 102 9.27 12.63 -3.27
CA ARG A 102 8.46 13.74 -3.73
C ARG A 102 9.26 14.72 -4.60
N ARG A 103 10.49 14.92 -4.25
CA ARG A 103 11.36 15.83 -5.01
C ARG A 103 11.83 15.24 -6.33
N GLY A 104 11.27 14.12 -6.73
CA GLY A 104 11.65 13.50 -7.98
C GLY A 104 12.93 12.76 -7.91
N HIS A 105 13.35 12.46 -6.70
CA HIS A 105 14.59 11.79 -6.47
C HIS A 105 14.66 10.42 -7.15
N GLY A 106 13.55 9.76 -7.23
CA GLY A 106 13.53 8.43 -7.83
C GLY A 106 14.03 8.39 -9.24
N ARG A 107 13.85 9.46 -9.99
CA ARG A 107 14.27 9.41 -11.36
C ARG A 107 15.75 9.34 -11.53
N ARG A 108 16.50 9.70 -10.50
CA ARG A 108 17.92 9.60 -10.59
C ARG A 108 18.44 8.23 -10.40
N LEU A 109 17.59 7.36 -10.01
CA LEU A 109 17.99 6.00 -9.82
C LEU A 109 18.25 5.30 -11.11
N ARG A 110 18.00 6.03 -12.17
CA ARG A 110 18.19 5.46 -13.45
C ARG A 110 19.48 4.85 -13.66
#